data_3581cd1b4298337f1640f363883f6495
#
_entry.id   3581cd1b4298337f1640f363883f6495
#
_cell.length_a   1.000
_cell.length_b   1.000
_cell.length_c   1.000
_cell.angle_alpha   90.00
_cell.angle_beta   90.00
_cell.angle_gamma   90.00
#
_symmetry.space_group_name_H-M   'P 1'
#
loop_
_entity.id
_entity.type
_entity.pdbx_description
1 polymer ?
#
loop_
_entity_poly.entity_id
_entity_poly.type
_entity_poly.pdbx_seq_one_letter_code
_entity_poly.pdbx_strand_id
1 'polypeptide(L)'
;MSCAAVTGVYYTEWHKALDQNLFGAVRLDRALLPAMIEQGSGVVIHVTSIQDRMPLPEATIAYAAAKAALSNYSKALSKEVSPKGVRVVRVSPGWVETDGAVGLVKEIARQNATDYEGGRKIVMDSLGGIPIGRPAKPREVADLVAFLASPRAASITGTEYVIDGGTVPTA
;
A
#
# COMPACT_ATOMS: atom_id res chain seq x y z
N MET A 1 21.29 -3.64 20.12
CA MET A 1 20.06 -3.38 19.34
C MET A 1 19.06 -4.47 19.66
N SER A 2 17.99 -4.13 20.33
CA SER A 2 17.00 -5.07 20.86
C SER A 2 16.21 -5.68 19.73
N CYS A 3 16.07 -7.00 19.73
CA CYS A 3 15.20 -7.75 18.83
C CYS A 3 13.72 -7.49 19.20
N ALA A 4 13.25 -6.25 18.98
CA ALA A 4 11.90 -5.82 19.32
C ALA A 4 10.85 -6.20 18.26
N ALA A 5 11.29 -6.73 17.12
CA ALA A 5 10.44 -6.85 15.94
C ALA A 5 9.35 -7.91 16.04
N VAL A 6 9.58 -9.04 16.70
CA VAL A 6 8.54 -10.09 16.84
C VAL A 6 8.03 -10.17 18.26
N THR A 7 8.92 -10.00 19.24
CA THR A 7 8.60 -10.14 20.68
C THR A 7 8.12 -8.83 21.32
N GLY A 8 8.32 -7.69 20.67
CA GLY A 8 7.97 -6.36 21.20
C GLY A 8 6.70 -5.74 20.63
N VAL A 9 6.08 -6.32 19.60
CA VAL A 9 4.80 -5.83 19.07
C VAL A 9 3.66 -6.42 19.89
N TYR A 10 3.03 -5.61 20.71
CA TYR A 10 1.88 -6.04 21.51
C TYR A 10 0.76 -6.57 20.61
N TYR A 11 0.03 -7.56 21.08
CA TYR A 11 -1.10 -8.14 20.35
C TYR A 11 -2.16 -7.11 19.94
N THR A 12 -2.30 -6.04 20.70
CA THR A 12 -3.14 -4.88 20.38
C THR A 12 -2.71 -4.17 19.09
N GLU A 13 -1.41 -4.07 18.83
CA GLU A 13 -0.91 -3.45 17.59
C GLU A 13 -1.22 -4.32 16.35
N TRP A 14 -1.19 -5.63 16.49
CA TRP A 14 -1.63 -6.57 15.45
C TRP A 14 -3.11 -6.36 15.11
N HIS A 15 -3.97 -6.29 16.13
CA HIS A 15 -5.40 -6.01 15.93
C HIS A 15 -5.61 -4.69 15.23
N LYS A 16 -4.93 -3.64 15.67
CA LYS A 16 -5.01 -2.31 15.07
C LYS A 16 -4.56 -2.32 13.60
N ALA A 17 -3.45 -2.97 13.30
CA ALA A 17 -2.94 -3.07 11.94
C ALA A 17 -3.94 -3.80 11.02
N LEU A 18 -4.49 -4.93 11.45
CA LEU A 18 -5.51 -5.68 10.70
C LEU A 18 -6.81 -4.88 10.57
N ASP A 19 -7.26 -4.23 11.64
CA ASP A 19 -8.51 -3.45 11.62
C ASP A 19 -8.44 -2.29 10.63
N GLN A 20 -7.33 -1.55 10.63
CA GLN A 20 -7.14 -0.40 9.76
C GLN A 20 -6.81 -0.79 8.31
N ASN A 21 -5.99 -1.80 8.09
CA ASN A 21 -5.44 -2.09 6.76
C ASN A 21 -6.11 -3.24 6.01
N LEU A 22 -6.93 -4.06 6.69
CA LEU A 22 -7.71 -5.14 6.08
C LEU A 22 -9.20 -4.94 6.32
N PHE A 23 -9.63 -4.97 7.59
CA PHE A 23 -11.07 -4.98 7.91
C PHE A 23 -11.79 -3.68 7.54
N GLY A 24 -11.10 -2.54 7.51
CA GLY A 24 -11.66 -1.30 6.97
C GLY A 24 -12.13 -1.47 5.52
N ALA A 25 -11.30 -2.05 4.65
CA ALA A 25 -11.64 -2.33 3.26
C ALA A 25 -12.79 -3.37 3.17
N VAL A 26 -12.70 -4.48 3.91
CA VAL A 26 -13.73 -5.53 3.93
C VAL A 26 -15.10 -4.96 4.34
N ARG A 27 -15.16 -4.07 5.34
CA ARG A 27 -16.42 -3.45 5.77
C ARG A 27 -17.00 -2.54 4.69
N LEU A 28 -16.17 -1.74 4.02
CA LEU A 28 -16.60 -0.87 2.92
C LEU A 28 -17.10 -1.69 1.73
N ASP A 29 -16.36 -2.72 1.33
CA ASP A 29 -16.75 -3.60 0.24
C ASP A 29 -18.11 -4.26 0.52
N ARG A 30 -18.30 -4.81 1.71
CA ARG A 30 -19.57 -5.42 2.10
C ARG A 30 -20.75 -4.43 2.08
N ALA A 31 -20.51 -3.17 2.36
CA ALA A 31 -21.55 -2.15 2.33
C ALA A 31 -21.86 -1.65 0.90
N LEU A 32 -20.85 -1.57 0.03
CA LEU A 32 -21.00 -0.90 -1.28
C LEU A 32 -21.21 -1.88 -2.44
N LEU A 33 -20.62 -3.09 -2.39
CA LEU A 33 -20.70 -4.06 -3.48
C LEU A 33 -22.12 -4.48 -3.85
N PRO A 34 -23.08 -4.67 -2.94
CA PRO A 34 -24.44 -5.05 -3.34
C PRO A 34 -25.04 -4.09 -4.36
N ALA A 35 -24.93 -2.78 -4.13
CA ALA A 35 -25.44 -1.76 -5.06
C ALA A 35 -24.66 -1.73 -6.38
N MET A 36 -23.32 -1.90 -6.34
CA MET A 36 -22.50 -1.98 -7.56
C MET A 36 -22.86 -3.20 -8.41
N ILE A 37 -23.13 -4.33 -7.79
CA ILE A 37 -23.54 -5.58 -8.47
C ILE A 37 -24.94 -5.41 -9.07
N GLU A 38 -25.87 -4.83 -8.34
CA GLU A 38 -27.23 -4.57 -8.82
C GLU A 38 -27.24 -3.66 -10.04
N GLN A 39 -26.42 -2.61 -10.06
CA GLN A 39 -26.29 -1.73 -11.22
C GLN A 39 -25.44 -2.32 -12.37
N GLY A 40 -24.78 -3.47 -12.16
CA GLY A 40 -23.94 -4.12 -13.15
C GLY A 40 -22.65 -3.37 -13.48
N SER A 41 -22.22 -2.41 -12.64
CA SER A 41 -21.00 -1.64 -12.85
C SER A 41 -20.43 -1.11 -11.53
N GLY A 42 -19.12 -1.07 -11.44
CA GLY A 42 -18.40 -0.52 -10.29
C GLY A 42 -16.90 -0.73 -10.40
N VAL A 43 -16.17 0.01 -9.60
CA VAL A 43 -14.72 -0.12 -9.48
C VAL A 43 -14.31 -0.07 -8.02
N VAL A 44 -13.64 -1.10 -7.55
CA VAL A 44 -12.98 -1.14 -6.24
C VAL A 44 -11.48 -1.06 -6.46
N ILE A 45 -10.82 -0.13 -5.79
CA ILE A 45 -9.36 0.04 -5.84
C ILE A 45 -8.80 -0.08 -4.42
N HIS A 46 -8.12 -1.19 -4.14
CA HIS A 46 -7.43 -1.38 -2.88
C HIS A 46 -6.02 -0.81 -2.95
N VAL A 47 -5.72 0.14 -2.08
CA VAL A 47 -4.36 0.64 -1.91
C VAL A 47 -3.62 -0.28 -0.94
N THR A 48 -2.76 -1.11 -1.50
CA THR A 48 -1.92 -2.06 -0.79
C THR A 48 -0.55 -1.45 -0.45
N SER A 49 0.53 -2.17 -0.54
CA SER A 49 1.90 -1.68 -0.36
C SER A 49 2.88 -2.70 -0.94
N ILE A 50 4.04 -2.25 -1.42
CA ILE A 50 5.14 -3.17 -1.77
C ILE A 50 5.62 -4.01 -0.58
N GLN A 51 5.25 -3.65 0.64
CA GLN A 51 5.60 -4.41 1.84
C GLN A 51 4.89 -5.77 1.95
N ASP A 52 3.88 -6.04 1.12
CA ASP A 52 3.33 -7.39 0.98
C ASP A 52 4.32 -8.38 0.35
N ARG A 53 5.33 -7.90 -0.38
CA ARG A 53 6.41 -8.67 -1.03
C ARG A 53 7.79 -8.39 -0.42
N MET A 54 8.01 -7.17 0.04
CA MET A 54 9.28 -6.69 0.60
C MET A 54 9.03 -6.06 1.98
N PRO A 55 8.73 -6.89 3.01
CA PRO A 55 8.46 -6.40 4.35
C PRO A 55 9.70 -5.78 4.98
N LEU A 56 9.51 -4.73 5.79
CA LEU A 56 10.56 -4.13 6.62
C LEU A 56 10.49 -4.77 8.01
N PRO A 57 11.42 -5.69 8.35
CA PRO A 57 11.28 -6.51 9.55
C PRO A 57 11.35 -5.73 10.86
N GLU A 58 12.02 -4.58 10.87
CA GLU A 58 12.30 -3.83 12.10
C GLU A 58 11.16 -2.86 12.52
N ALA A 59 10.22 -2.56 11.62
CA ALA A 59 9.26 -1.47 11.87
C ALA A 59 7.80 -1.81 11.58
N THR A 60 7.50 -2.74 10.67
CA THR A 60 6.16 -2.80 10.05
C THR A 60 5.60 -4.20 9.85
N ILE A 61 6.02 -5.20 10.62
CA ILE A 61 5.62 -6.62 10.44
C ILE A 61 4.09 -6.78 10.40
N ALA A 62 3.37 -6.24 11.39
CA ALA A 62 1.91 -6.35 11.46
C ALA A 62 1.22 -5.61 10.30
N TYR A 63 1.74 -4.46 9.90
CA TYR A 63 1.26 -3.71 8.74
C TYR A 63 1.50 -4.50 7.44
N ALA A 64 2.70 -5.02 7.22
CA ALA A 64 3.04 -5.80 6.04
C ALA A 64 2.14 -7.05 5.91
N ALA A 65 1.93 -7.77 7.01
CA ALA A 65 1.02 -8.91 7.07
C ALA A 65 -0.42 -8.52 6.73
N ALA A 66 -0.91 -7.40 7.27
CA ALA A 66 -2.26 -6.90 6.96
C ALA A 66 -2.39 -6.49 5.48
N LYS A 67 -1.37 -5.88 4.88
CA LYS A 67 -1.35 -5.53 3.45
C LYS A 67 -1.26 -6.77 2.55
N ALA A 68 -0.52 -7.80 2.94
CA ALA A 68 -0.52 -9.09 2.25
C ALA A 68 -1.89 -9.77 2.28
N ALA A 69 -2.56 -9.74 3.43
CA ALA A 69 -3.93 -10.22 3.56
C ALA A 69 -4.90 -9.44 2.67
N LEU A 70 -4.80 -8.10 2.63
CA LEU A 70 -5.61 -7.26 1.73
C LEU A 70 -5.33 -7.57 0.25
N SER A 71 -4.07 -7.79 -0.13
CA SER A 71 -3.68 -8.18 -1.49
C SER A 71 -4.36 -9.49 -1.92
N ASN A 72 -4.34 -10.50 -1.05
CA ASN A 72 -4.99 -11.79 -1.32
C ASN A 72 -6.51 -11.64 -1.37
N TYR A 73 -7.12 -10.96 -0.39
CA TYR A 73 -8.56 -10.66 -0.36
C TYR A 73 -9.01 -9.97 -1.65
N SER A 74 -8.30 -8.93 -2.08
CA SER A 74 -8.60 -8.19 -3.31
C SER A 74 -8.61 -9.10 -4.54
N LYS A 75 -7.65 -10.03 -4.63
CA LYS A 75 -7.61 -11.01 -5.73
C LYS A 75 -8.78 -11.97 -5.71
N ALA A 76 -9.14 -12.49 -4.54
CA ALA A 76 -10.29 -13.36 -4.40
C ALA A 76 -11.59 -12.64 -4.77
N LEU A 77 -11.78 -11.43 -4.24
CA LEU A 77 -12.94 -10.59 -4.52
C LEU A 77 -13.09 -10.29 -6.01
N SER A 78 -11.98 -10.00 -6.72
CA SER A 78 -12.04 -9.74 -8.16
C SER A 78 -12.64 -10.90 -8.95
N LYS A 79 -12.33 -12.13 -8.58
CA LYS A 79 -12.89 -13.33 -9.25
C LYS A 79 -14.39 -13.49 -8.98
N GLU A 80 -14.84 -13.10 -7.80
CA GLU A 80 -16.25 -13.22 -7.41
C GLU A 80 -17.15 -12.18 -8.10
N VAL A 81 -16.66 -10.91 -8.17
CA VAL A 81 -17.53 -9.80 -8.59
C VAL A 81 -17.29 -9.31 -10.02
N SER A 82 -16.16 -9.65 -10.67
CA SER A 82 -15.93 -9.22 -12.06
C SER A 82 -16.96 -9.79 -13.05
N PRO A 83 -17.43 -11.04 -12.93
CA PRO A 83 -18.53 -11.55 -13.76
C PRO A 83 -19.85 -10.79 -13.59
N LYS A 84 -19.97 -10.02 -12.50
CA LYS A 84 -21.14 -9.20 -12.16
C LYS A 84 -20.96 -7.71 -12.54
N GLY A 85 -19.95 -7.40 -13.36
CA GLY A 85 -19.69 -6.05 -13.85
C GLY A 85 -18.86 -5.14 -12.94
N VAL A 86 -18.33 -5.65 -11.80
CA VAL A 86 -17.53 -4.85 -10.88
C VAL A 86 -16.04 -5.18 -11.02
N ARG A 87 -15.24 -4.19 -11.37
CA ARG A 87 -13.78 -4.35 -11.45
C ARG A 87 -13.14 -4.18 -10.06
N VAL A 88 -12.15 -5.01 -9.75
CA VAL A 88 -11.37 -4.90 -8.52
C VAL A 88 -9.90 -4.93 -8.88
N VAL A 89 -9.16 -3.90 -8.51
CA VAL A 89 -7.72 -3.76 -8.78
C VAL A 89 -6.97 -3.34 -7.53
N ARG A 90 -5.66 -3.56 -7.53
CA ARG A 90 -4.76 -3.12 -6.46
C ARG A 90 -3.76 -2.11 -6.98
N VAL A 91 -3.47 -1.12 -6.16
CA VAL A 91 -2.34 -0.21 -6.34
C VAL A 91 -1.40 -0.42 -5.16
N SER A 92 -0.15 -0.76 -5.44
CA SER A 92 0.89 -1.04 -4.44
C SER A 92 1.99 0.02 -4.53
N PRO A 93 1.84 1.11 -3.76
CA PRO A 93 2.89 2.13 -3.71
C PRO A 93 4.13 1.63 -2.98
N GLY A 94 5.29 2.12 -3.40
CA GLY A 94 6.50 2.15 -2.61
C GLY A 94 6.49 3.27 -1.57
N TRP A 95 7.65 3.87 -1.33
CA TRP A 95 7.72 5.04 -0.46
C TRP A 95 7.14 6.27 -1.15
N VAL A 96 6.12 6.87 -0.52
CA VAL A 96 5.42 8.07 -0.99
C VAL A 96 5.69 9.21 -0.02
N GLU A 97 6.11 10.37 -0.53
CA GLU A 97 6.42 11.55 0.26
C GLU A 97 5.14 12.29 0.69
N THR A 98 4.41 11.66 1.62
CA THR A 98 3.26 12.24 2.30
C THR A 98 3.71 13.16 3.44
N ASP A 99 2.81 13.97 4.01
CA ASP A 99 3.13 14.81 5.17
C ASP A 99 3.69 13.99 6.34
N GLY A 100 3.15 12.79 6.58
CA GLY A 100 3.67 11.88 7.59
C GLY A 100 5.09 11.39 7.27
N ALA A 101 5.37 11.08 6.00
CA ALA A 101 6.71 10.67 5.55
C ALA A 101 7.71 11.82 5.68
N VAL A 102 7.30 13.04 5.35
CA VAL A 102 8.12 14.25 5.56
C VAL A 102 8.46 14.45 7.04
N GLY A 103 7.47 14.23 7.93
CA GLY A 103 7.69 14.27 9.37
C GLY A 103 8.72 13.25 9.85
N LEU A 104 8.63 12.00 9.35
CA LEU A 104 9.59 10.95 9.64
C LEU A 104 11.01 11.31 9.16
N VAL A 105 11.15 11.82 7.94
CA VAL A 105 12.45 12.24 7.40
C VAL A 105 13.08 13.35 8.25
N LYS A 106 12.30 14.34 8.68
CA LYS A 106 12.78 15.42 9.56
C LYS A 106 13.29 14.88 10.90
N GLU A 107 12.59 13.91 11.48
CA GLU A 107 13.00 13.30 12.74
C GLU A 107 14.29 12.48 12.57
N ILE A 108 14.41 11.69 11.50
CA ILE A 108 15.63 10.95 11.16
C ILE A 108 16.81 11.91 10.93
N ALA A 109 16.59 13.00 10.19
CA ALA A 109 17.59 14.04 9.97
C ALA A 109 18.10 14.63 11.30
N ARG A 110 17.17 14.94 12.22
CA ARG A 110 17.50 15.44 13.56
C ARG A 110 18.34 14.45 14.38
N GLN A 111 17.94 13.15 14.37
CA GLN A 111 18.64 12.10 15.10
C GLN A 111 20.05 11.83 14.57
N ASN A 112 20.27 12.06 13.27
CA ASN A 112 21.56 11.81 12.61
C ASN A 112 22.38 13.09 12.37
N ALA A 113 21.99 14.22 12.97
CA ALA A 113 22.66 15.51 12.83
C ALA A 113 22.93 15.90 11.36
N THR A 114 21.94 15.70 10.48
CA THR A 114 21.98 16.02 9.05
C THR A 114 20.80 16.87 8.64
N ASP A 115 20.77 17.33 7.39
CA ASP A 115 19.66 18.06 6.80
C ASP A 115 18.54 17.11 6.29
N TYR A 116 17.48 17.70 5.75
CA TYR A 116 16.35 16.94 5.18
C TYR A 116 16.80 15.96 4.09
N GLU A 117 17.69 16.37 3.21
CA GLU A 117 18.18 15.52 2.12
C GLU A 117 19.00 14.35 2.64
N GLY A 118 19.82 14.57 3.68
CA GLY A 118 20.54 13.48 4.38
C GLY A 118 19.57 12.51 5.06
N GLY A 119 18.56 13.01 5.74
CA GLY A 119 17.51 12.18 6.33
C GLY A 119 16.74 11.37 5.27
N ARG A 120 16.39 11.98 4.15
CA ARG A 120 15.75 11.33 3.01
C ARG A 120 16.62 10.22 2.43
N LYS A 121 17.91 10.50 2.26
CA LYS A 121 18.87 9.49 1.80
C LYS A 121 18.93 8.30 2.72
N ILE A 122 18.98 8.51 4.04
CA ILE A 122 18.99 7.41 5.02
C ILE A 122 17.76 6.51 4.85
N VAL A 123 16.57 7.10 4.69
CA VAL A 123 15.35 6.31 4.44
C VAL A 123 15.44 5.54 3.13
N MET A 124 15.89 6.18 2.04
CA MET A 124 16.04 5.51 0.75
C MET A 124 17.03 4.35 0.82
N ASP A 125 18.16 4.54 1.49
CA ASP A 125 19.19 3.50 1.66
C ASP A 125 18.64 2.31 2.49
N SER A 126 17.81 2.56 3.50
CA SER A 126 17.17 1.49 4.29
C SER A 126 16.18 0.63 3.49
N LEU A 127 15.67 1.15 2.38
CA LEU A 127 14.82 0.43 1.43
C LEU A 127 15.63 -0.32 0.35
N GLY A 128 16.96 -0.29 0.40
CA GLY A 128 17.82 -0.82 -0.65
C GLY A 128 17.96 0.09 -1.86
N GLY A 129 17.55 1.35 -1.74
CA GLY A 129 17.54 2.35 -2.80
C GLY A 129 16.19 2.42 -3.53
N ILE A 130 15.99 3.53 -4.24
CA ILE A 130 14.86 3.72 -5.16
C ILE A 130 15.47 4.06 -6.54
N PRO A 131 15.36 3.18 -7.54
CA PRO A 131 16.03 3.37 -8.83
C PRO A 131 15.78 4.71 -9.53
N ILE A 132 14.56 5.26 -9.43
CA ILE A 132 14.29 6.60 -9.99
C ILE A 132 14.88 7.76 -9.16
N GLY A 133 15.62 7.48 -8.08
CA GLY A 133 16.36 8.45 -7.27
C GLY A 133 15.52 9.29 -6.30
N ARG A 134 14.24 9.02 -6.15
CA ARG A 134 13.36 9.76 -5.24
C ARG A 134 12.13 8.95 -4.81
N PRO A 135 11.48 9.31 -3.70
CA PRO A 135 10.15 8.79 -3.39
C PRO A 135 9.11 9.24 -4.43
N ALA A 136 8.01 8.50 -4.53
CA ALA A 136 6.85 8.93 -5.29
C ALA A 136 6.15 10.11 -4.59
N LYS A 137 5.45 10.92 -5.37
CA LYS A 137 4.57 11.98 -4.84
C LYS A 137 3.13 11.45 -4.71
N PRO A 138 2.34 11.94 -3.74
CA PRO A 138 0.93 11.53 -3.59
C PRO A 138 0.12 11.69 -4.88
N ARG A 139 0.40 12.74 -5.66
CA ARG A 139 -0.27 12.99 -6.94
C ARG A 139 0.01 11.90 -7.98
N GLU A 140 1.22 11.36 -8.03
CA GLU A 140 1.56 10.28 -8.98
C GLU A 140 0.73 9.02 -8.71
N VAL A 141 0.51 8.70 -7.43
CA VAL A 141 -0.38 7.60 -7.03
C VAL A 141 -1.84 7.93 -7.37
N ALA A 142 -2.27 9.16 -7.12
CA ALA A 142 -3.63 9.61 -7.41
C ALA A 142 -3.94 9.58 -8.92
N ASP A 143 -3.00 9.98 -9.77
CA ASP A 143 -3.16 9.94 -11.23
C ASP A 143 -3.35 8.49 -11.74
N LEU A 144 -2.61 7.52 -11.18
CA LEU A 144 -2.81 6.09 -11.48
C LEU A 144 -4.19 5.61 -11.01
N VAL A 145 -4.59 5.96 -9.79
CA VAL A 145 -5.92 5.60 -9.25
C VAL A 145 -7.03 6.18 -10.11
N ALA A 146 -6.92 7.45 -10.54
CA ALA A 146 -7.88 8.10 -11.42
C ALA A 146 -8.00 7.40 -12.79
N PHE A 147 -6.87 7.00 -13.38
CA PHE A 147 -6.87 6.20 -14.61
C PHE A 147 -7.60 4.86 -14.40
N LEU A 148 -7.25 4.13 -13.36
CA LEU A 148 -7.84 2.81 -13.05
C LEU A 148 -9.35 2.90 -12.74
N ALA A 149 -9.79 3.98 -12.12
CA ALA A 149 -11.21 4.24 -11.86
C ALA A 149 -12.01 4.57 -13.14
N SER A 150 -11.34 5.07 -14.16
CA SER A 150 -12.00 5.55 -15.38
C SER A 150 -12.44 4.42 -16.33
N PRO A 151 -13.35 4.71 -17.29
CA PRO A 151 -13.71 3.77 -18.36
C PRO A 151 -12.54 3.37 -19.27
N ARG A 152 -11.44 4.13 -19.29
CA ARG A 152 -10.24 3.80 -20.05
C ARG A 152 -9.56 2.51 -19.58
N ALA A 153 -9.81 2.11 -18.34
CA ALA A 153 -9.30 0.88 -17.72
C ALA A 153 -10.36 -0.26 -17.73
N ALA A 154 -11.33 -0.24 -18.64
CA ALA A 154 -12.49 -1.15 -18.62
C ALA A 154 -12.14 -2.64 -18.64
N SER A 155 -11.03 -3.03 -19.27
CA SER A 155 -10.57 -4.43 -19.34
C SER A 155 -9.62 -4.82 -18.20
N ILE A 156 -9.42 -3.94 -17.21
CA ILE A 156 -8.45 -4.14 -16.14
C ILE A 156 -9.20 -4.55 -14.86
N THR A 157 -9.01 -5.80 -14.43
CA THR A 157 -9.50 -6.32 -13.15
C THR A 157 -8.60 -7.45 -12.63
N GLY A 158 -8.59 -7.67 -11.34
CA GLY A 158 -7.86 -8.78 -10.68
C GLY A 158 -6.33 -8.65 -10.72
N THR A 159 -5.80 -7.52 -11.13
CA THR A 159 -4.36 -7.26 -11.24
C THR A 159 -3.87 -6.24 -10.23
N GLU A 160 -2.57 -6.14 -10.12
CA GLU A 160 -1.85 -5.22 -9.27
C GLU A 160 -1.01 -4.26 -10.10
N TYR A 161 -0.99 -3.01 -9.69
CA TYR A 161 -0.16 -1.96 -10.23
C TYR A 161 0.81 -1.47 -9.16
N VAL A 162 2.07 -1.84 -9.34
CA VAL A 162 3.15 -1.37 -8.47
C VAL A 162 3.60 0.02 -8.96
N ILE A 163 3.68 0.95 -8.01
CA ILE A 163 4.18 2.32 -8.25
C ILE A 163 5.18 2.66 -7.15
N ASP A 164 6.41 2.20 -7.34
CA ASP A 164 7.46 2.19 -6.30
C ASP A 164 8.80 2.76 -6.76
N GLY A 165 8.85 3.28 -7.98
CA GLY A 165 10.10 3.80 -8.56
C GLY A 165 11.16 2.72 -8.83
N GLY A 166 10.75 1.44 -8.90
CA GLY A 166 11.64 0.30 -9.13
C GLY A 166 12.26 -0.26 -7.85
N THR A 167 11.69 0.04 -6.67
CA THR A 167 12.22 -0.40 -5.37
C THR A 167 12.18 -1.93 -5.22
N VAL A 168 11.10 -2.58 -5.64
CA VAL A 168 11.01 -4.04 -5.64
C VAL A 168 11.86 -4.60 -6.77
N PRO A 169 12.88 -5.44 -6.48
CA PRO A 169 13.83 -5.89 -7.49
C PRO A 169 13.29 -6.94 -8.47
N THR A 170 12.10 -7.46 -8.22
CA THR A 170 11.47 -8.51 -9.06
C THR A 170 10.09 -8.05 -9.50
N ALA A 171 9.79 -8.31 -10.79
CA ALA A 171 8.46 -8.08 -11.36
C ALA A 171 7.43 -9.12 -10.88
#